data_fb58a0a478b95fd0184578bffb8b4673
#
_entry.id   fb58a0a478b95fd0184578bffb8b4673
#
_cell.length_a   1.000
_cell.length_b   1.000
_cell.length_c   1.000
_cell.angle_alpha   90.00
_cell.angle_beta   90.00
_cell.angle_gamma   90.00
#
_symmetry.space_group_name_H-M   'P 1'
#
loop_
_entity.id
_entity.type
_entity.pdbx_description
1 polymer ?
#
loop_
_entity_poly.entity_id
_entity_poly.type
_entity_poly.pdbx_seq_one_letter_code
_entity_poly.pdbx_strand_id
1 'polypeptide(L)'
;MLNKNNILERLNDLKPFLQKEYSVKNIGLFGSFSNNSFSDESDIDIFVEFEKPIGWKVFTLEIYLEKTFGRKIDLVTKNALKEQIKDRILKQVKYV
;
A
#
# COMPACT_ATOMS: atom_id res chain seq x y z
N MET A 1 -11.39 10.64 10.59
CA MET A 1 -11.82 10.24 9.26
C MET A 1 -10.62 9.99 8.35
N LEU A 2 -10.58 8.87 7.69
CA LEU A 2 -9.47 8.56 6.79
C LEU A 2 -9.56 9.37 5.51
N ASN A 3 -8.42 9.93 5.09
CA ASN A 3 -8.28 10.60 3.81
C ASN A 3 -6.88 10.33 3.29
N LYS A 4 -6.59 10.82 2.07
CA LYS A 4 -5.28 10.58 1.44
C LYS A 4 -4.13 11.02 2.34
N ASN A 5 -4.21 12.20 2.92
CA ASN A 5 -3.12 12.74 3.73
C ASN A 5 -2.90 11.95 5.01
N ASN A 6 -3.98 11.52 5.68
CA ASN A 6 -3.87 10.71 6.89
C ASN A 6 -3.19 9.37 6.59
N ILE A 7 -3.56 8.75 5.47
CA ILE A 7 -3.01 7.45 5.09
C ILE A 7 -1.54 7.58 4.75
N LEU A 8 -1.17 8.58 3.96
CA LEU A 8 0.22 8.80 3.57
C LEU A 8 1.10 9.13 4.77
N GLU A 9 0.61 9.95 5.69
CA GLU A 9 1.32 10.29 6.91
C GLU A 9 1.56 9.04 7.76
N ARG A 10 0.53 8.22 7.93
CA ARG A 10 0.64 6.99 8.72
C ARG A 10 1.60 6.00 8.07
N LEU A 11 1.51 5.83 6.76
CA LEU A 11 2.44 4.96 6.03
C LEU A 11 3.87 5.45 6.18
N ASN A 12 4.09 6.75 6.11
CA ASN A 12 5.42 7.32 6.28
C ASN A 12 5.97 7.03 7.68
N ASP A 13 5.13 7.16 8.70
CA ASP A 13 5.53 6.85 10.08
C ASP A 13 5.87 5.38 10.27
N LEU A 14 5.16 4.49 9.57
CA LEU A 14 5.37 3.04 9.67
C LEU A 14 6.53 2.54 8.81
N LYS A 15 7.01 3.35 7.86
CA LYS A 15 7.97 2.89 6.87
C LYS A 15 9.23 2.26 7.48
N PRO A 16 9.87 2.82 8.51
CA PRO A 16 11.05 2.17 9.11
C PRO A 16 10.75 0.79 9.64
N PHE A 17 9.60 0.61 10.29
CA PHE A 17 9.16 -0.69 10.80
C PHE A 17 8.92 -1.67 9.64
N LEU A 18 8.24 -1.21 8.59
CA LEU A 18 7.93 -2.05 7.43
C LEU A 18 9.20 -2.46 6.70
N GLN A 19 10.18 -1.58 6.62
CA GLN A 19 11.46 -1.91 6.01
C GLN A 19 12.19 -3.00 6.80
N LYS A 20 12.16 -2.90 8.12
CA LYS A 20 12.85 -3.86 8.98
C LYS A 20 12.14 -5.21 9.03
N GLU A 21 10.83 -5.21 9.27
CA GLU A 21 10.07 -6.44 9.49
C GLU A 21 9.65 -7.14 8.21
N TYR A 22 9.42 -6.39 7.15
CA TYR A 22 8.84 -6.92 5.92
C TYR A 22 9.71 -6.69 4.69
N SER A 23 10.91 -6.15 4.86
CA SER A 23 11.84 -5.88 3.75
C SER A 23 11.21 -4.98 2.68
N VAL A 24 10.37 -4.05 3.09
CA VAL A 24 9.74 -3.12 2.16
C VAL A 24 10.78 -2.16 1.61
N LYS A 25 10.86 -2.04 0.29
CA LYS A 25 11.73 -1.09 -0.40
C LYS A 25 10.98 0.19 -0.71
N ASN A 26 9.82 0.08 -1.35
CA ASN A 26 8.97 1.22 -1.66
C ASN A 26 7.54 0.87 -1.30
N ILE A 27 6.79 1.85 -0.82
CA ILE A 27 5.38 1.67 -0.51
C ILE A 27 4.66 2.99 -0.80
N GLY A 28 3.43 2.88 -1.29
CA GLY A 28 2.66 4.05 -1.60
C GLY A 28 1.18 3.75 -1.74
N LEU A 29 0.42 4.81 -1.94
CA LEU A 29 -1.03 4.78 -2.06
C LEU A 29 -1.42 5.01 -3.51
N PHE A 30 -2.36 4.21 -4.01
CA PHE A 30 -2.93 4.44 -5.34
C PHE A 30 -4.44 4.23 -5.30
N GLY A 31 -5.10 4.31 -6.46
CA GLY A 31 -6.53 4.09 -6.53
C GLY A 31 -7.35 5.24 -5.97
N SER A 32 -8.55 4.92 -5.46
CA SER A 32 -9.53 5.94 -5.08
C SER A 32 -9.05 6.88 -3.98
N PHE A 33 -8.30 6.38 -2.99
CA PHE A 33 -7.79 7.24 -1.92
C PHE A 33 -6.70 8.20 -2.41
N SER A 34 -5.92 7.81 -3.43
CA SER A 34 -4.86 8.68 -3.93
C SER A 34 -5.38 9.84 -4.76
N ASN A 35 -6.57 9.70 -5.36
CA ASN A 35 -7.18 10.75 -6.18
C ASN A 35 -8.46 11.34 -5.58
N ASN A 36 -8.71 11.08 -4.30
CA ASN A 36 -9.85 11.60 -3.54
C ASN A 36 -11.22 11.18 -4.06
N SER A 37 -11.30 10.06 -4.79
CA SER A 37 -12.57 9.52 -5.27
C SER A 37 -13.11 8.39 -4.40
N PHE A 38 -12.67 8.32 -3.15
CA PHE A 38 -13.08 7.28 -2.22
C PHE A 38 -14.43 7.56 -1.58
N SER A 39 -15.05 6.47 -1.08
CA SER A 39 -16.25 6.53 -0.26
C SER A 39 -15.99 5.78 1.04
N ASP A 40 -16.97 5.77 1.95
CA ASP A 40 -16.84 5.06 3.23
C ASP A 40 -16.64 3.55 3.05
N GLU A 41 -17.01 3.02 1.89
CA GLU A 41 -16.88 1.59 1.59
C GLU A 41 -15.65 1.26 0.74
N SER A 42 -14.87 2.27 0.34
CA SER A 42 -13.69 2.03 -0.50
C SER A 42 -12.60 1.29 0.26
N ASP A 43 -11.97 0.33 -0.43
CA ASP A 43 -10.76 -0.31 0.06
C ASP A 43 -9.58 0.66 -0.09
N ILE A 44 -8.56 0.47 0.71
CA ILE A 44 -7.33 1.23 0.57
C ILE A 44 -6.40 0.44 -0.34
N ASP A 45 -6.05 1.01 -1.49
CA ASP A 45 -5.16 0.37 -2.46
C ASP A 45 -3.72 0.78 -2.17
N ILE A 46 -2.91 -0.18 -1.75
CA ILE A 46 -1.51 0.07 -1.38
C ILE A 46 -0.61 -0.72 -2.31
N PHE A 47 0.33 0.00 -2.93
CA PHE A 47 1.38 -0.60 -3.75
C PHE A 47 2.62 -0.81 -2.89
N VAL A 48 3.26 -1.97 -3.02
CA VAL A 48 4.47 -2.27 -2.27
C VAL A 48 5.50 -2.97 -3.16
N GLU A 49 6.76 -2.59 -2.97
CA GLU A 49 7.90 -3.26 -3.57
C GLU A 49 8.81 -3.74 -2.44
N PHE A 50 9.28 -4.98 -2.52
CA PHE A 50 10.16 -5.56 -1.51
C PHE A 50 11.59 -5.63 -2.01
N GLU A 51 12.56 -5.53 -1.10
CA GLU A 51 13.97 -5.69 -1.45
C GLU A 51 14.32 -7.13 -1.76
N LYS A 52 13.58 -8.06 -1.17
CA LYS A 52 13.75 -9.48 -1.37
C LYS A 52 12.40 -10.19 -1.20
N PRO A 53 12.22 -11.40 -1.75
CA PRO A 53 10.99 -12.14 -1.53
C PRO A 53 10.77 -12.41 -0.05
N ILE A 54 9.54 -12.20 0.43
CA ILE A 54 9.19 -12.42 1.84
C ILE A 54 8.17 -13.55 2.02
N GLY A 55 7.73 -14.16 0.92
CA GLY A 55 6.83 -15.32 0.99
C GLY A 55 5.53 -15.03 1.72
N TRP A 56 5.20 -15.85 2.70
CA TRP A 56 3.95 -15.74 3.44
C TRP A 56 3.81 -14.46 4.24
N LYS A 57 4.89 -13.73 4.50
CA LYS A 57 4.81 -12.47 5.24
C LYS A 57 4.01 -11.40 4.50
N VAL A 58 3.77 -11.56 3.20
CA VAL A 58 2.90 -10.63 2.46
C VAL A 58 1.51 -10.62 3.08
N PHE A 59 0.98 -11.80 3.44
CA PHE A 59 -0.33 -11.89 4.06
C PHE A 59 -0.34 -11.26 5.46
N THR A 60 0.73 -11.47 6.22
CA THR A 60 0.86 -10.86 7.54
C THR A 60 0.91 -9.34 7.43
N LEU A 61 1.61 -8.82 6.44
CA LEU A 61 1.68 -7.38 6.19
C LEU A 61 0.30 -6.81 5.87
N GLU A 62 -0.47 -7.50 5.02
CA GLU A 62 -1.82 -7.06 4.68
C GLU A 62 -2.71 -7.00 5.93
N ILE A 63 -2.66 -8.03 6.76
CA ILE A 63 -3.43 -8.06 8.01
C ILE A 63 -3.01 -6.94 8.95
N TYR A 64 -1.70 -6.71 9.05
CA TYR A 64 -1.18 -5.64 9.90
C TYR A 64 -1.71 -4.28 9.45
N LEU A 65 -1.68 -4.00 8.15
CA LEU A 65 -2.18 -2.75 7.60
C LEU A 65 -3.68 -2.61 7.79
N GLU A 66 -4.44 -3.70 7.62
CA GLU A 66 -5.88 -3.68 7.84
C GLU A 66 -6.22 -3.31 9.29
N LYS A 67 -5.48 -3.86 10.24
CA LYS A 67 -5.67 -3.52 11.65
C LYS A 67 -5.28 -2.08 11.95
N THR A 68 -4.22 -1.61 11.31
CA THR A 68 -3.72 -0.25 11.52
C THR A 68 -4.71 0.80 11.04
N PHE A 69 -5.30 0.58 9.87
CA PHE A 69 -6.22 1.55 9.28
C PHE A 69 -7.69 1.27 9.60
N GLY A 70 -8.01 0.10 10.15
CA GLY A 70 -9.39 -0.27 10.43
C GLY A 70 -10.24 -0.39 9.18
N ARG A 71 -9.64 -0.75 8.05
CA ARG A 71 -10.29 -0.83 6.77
C ARG A 71 -9.61 -1.89 5.92
N LYS A 72 -10.37 -2.48 4.99
CA LYS A 72 -9.81 -3.49 4.08
C LYS A 72 -8.72 -2.87 3.21
N ILE A 73 -7.61 -3.60 3.09
CA ILE A 73 -6.46 -3.19 2.29
C ILE A 73 -6.37 -4.09 1.06
N ASP A 74 -6.24 -3.47 -0.10
CA ASP A 74 -5.91 -4.17 -1.34
C ASP A 74 -4.42 -3.96 -1.58
N LEU A 75 -3.62 -4.96 -1.19
CA LEU A 75 -2.16 -4.86 -1.25
C LEU A 75 -1.67 -5.44 -2.58
N VAL A 76 -1.06 -4.59 -3.39
CA VAL A 76 -0.55 -4.97 -4.70
C VAL A 76 0.97 -4.90 -4.70
N THR A 77 1.61 -6.02 -5.03
CA THR A 77 3.07 -6.07 -5.13
C THR A 77 3.51 -5.76 -6.55
N LYS A 78 4.72 -5.24 -6.70
CA LYS A 78 5.26 -4.91 -8.01
C LYS A 78 5.26 -6.12 -8.94
N ASN A 79 5.64 -7.30 -8.42
CA ASN A 79 5.73 -8.51 -9.23
C ASN A 79 4.37 -9.06 -9.65
N ALA A 80 3.30 -8.67 -8.98
CA ALA A 80 1.95 -9.12 -9.32
C ALA A 80 1.28 -8.27 -10.39
N LEU A 81 1.88 -7.15 -10.79
CA LEU A 81 1.30 -6.27 -11.80
C LEU A 81 1.50 -6.84 -13.20
N LYS A 82 0.41 -6.89 -13.94
CA LYS A 82 0.46 -7.28 -15.35
C LYS A 82 1.06 -6.15 -16.18
N GLU A 83 1.80 -6.50 -17.23
CA GLU A 83 2.46 -5.51 -18.09
C GLU A 83 1.49 -4.45 -18.62
N GLN A 84 0.26 -4.86 -18.95
CA GLN A 84 -0.69 -3.94 -19.56
C GLN A 84 -1.12 -2.80 -18.64
N ILE A 85 -1.07 -3.02 -17.32
CA ILE A 85 -1.56 -2.03 -16.35
C ILE A 85 -0.44 -1.50 -15.46
N LYS A 86 0.75 -2.08 -15.53
CA LYS A 86 1.87 -1.75 -14.66
C LYS A 86 2.22 -0.25 -14.71
N ASP A 87 2.43 0.28 -15.91
CA ASP A 87 2.80 1.68 -16.07
C ASP A 87 1.71 2.63 -15.57
N ARG A 88 0.45 2.27 -15.81
CA ARG A 88 -0.68 3.08 -15.36
C ARG A 88 -0.71 3.17 -13.82
N ILE A 89 -0.55 2.04 -13.15
CA ILE A 89 -0.59 2.01 -11.69
C ILE A 89 0.62 2.73 -11.12
N LEU A 90 1.81 2.48 -11.64
CA LEU A 90 3.03 3.12 -11.14
C LEU A 90 2.98 4.64 -11.25
N LYS A 91 2.31 5.17 -12.27
CA LYS A 91 2.13 6.62 -12.42
C LYS A 91 1.17 7.21 -11.38
N GLN A 92 0.26 6.41 -10.86
CA GLN A 92 -0.73 6.86 -9.89
C GLN A 92 -0.24 6.78 -8.45
N VAL A 93 0.80 5.98 -8.19
CA VAL A 93 1.25 5.73 -6.83
C VAL A 93 1.83 6.99 -6.21
N LYS A 94 1.34 7.33 -5.00
CA LYS A 94 1.92 8.37 -4.17
C LYS A 94 2.80 7.69 -3.13
N TYR A 95 4.10 7.72 -3.35
CA TYR A 95 5.08 7.06 -2.49
C TYR A 95 5.32 7.83 -1.20
N VAL A 96 5.66 7.09 -0.15
CA VAL A 96 6.14 7.69 1.10
C VAL A 96 7.61 7.34 1.31
#